data_ddfe12d48d59cd17384be45f225f0d8f
#
_entry.id   ddfe12d48d59cd17384be45f225f0d8f
#
_cell.length_a   1.000
_cell.length_b   1.000
_cell.length_c   1.000
_cell.angle_alpha   90.00
_cell.angle_beta   90.00
_cell.angle_gamma   90.00
#
_symmetry.space_group_name_H-M   'P 1'
#
loop_
_entity.id
_entity.type
_entity.pdbx_description
1 polymer ?
#
loop_
_entity_poly.entity_id
_entity_poly.type
_entity_poly.pdbx_seq_one_letter_code
_entity_poly.pdbx_strand_id
1 'polypeptide(L)'
;MPIDVGNEAPGFTLKDQNNQEITLADFRGRKAVLLVFYPLAFTGTCQGELAEIQDNLPAYANDRVQILTISVDSVYSHKTWADREGYTFPLLADFWPHGEVARAYGVFDPQRGYANRGTFLIDTAGVVRFAQENRPGERRDQTTWRDSLAKILDRRPG
;
A
#
# COMPACT_ATOMS: atom_id res chain seq x y z
N MET A 1 11.69 -11.00 -5.96
CA MET A 1 11.17 -11.72 -4.78
C MET A 1 10.70 -10.71 -3.76
N PRO A 2 9.44 -10.74 -3.35
CA PRO A 2 8.97 -9.86 -2.29
C PRO A 2 9.69 -10.17 -0.97
N ILE A 3 9.79 -9.16 -0.12
CA ILE A 3 10.36 -9.36 1.21
C ILE A 3 9.46 -10.28 2.04
N ASP A 4 10.06 -11.06 2.93
CA ASP A 4 9.35 -12.08 3.70
C ASP A 4 8.77 -11.54 5.00
N VAL A 5 7.76 -12.24 5.49
CA VAL A 5 7.23 -12.06 6.85
C VAL A 5 8.36 -12.25 7.87
N GLY A 6 8.39 -11.40 8.88
CA GLY A 6 9.40 -11.41 9.94
C GLY A 6 10.54 -10.43 9.70
N ASN A 7 10.67 -9.88 8.51
CA ASN A 7 11.69 -8.87 8.21
C ASN A 7 11.19 -7.48 8.59
N GLU A 8 12.13 -6.60 8.89
CA GLU A 8 11.82 -5.20 9.07
C GLU A 8 11.38 -4.60 7.73
N ALA A 9 10.29 -3.85 7.73
CA ALA A 9 9.79 -3.21 6.51
C ALA A 9 10.74 -2.09 6.08
N PRO A 10 11.16 -2.04 4.80
CA PRO A 10 11.98 -0.94 4.30
C PRO A 10 11.30 0.41 4.50
N GLY A 11 12.03 1.36 5.06
CA GLY A 11 11.54 2.72 5.28
C GLY A 11 11.41 3.50 3.98
N PHE A 12 10.50 4.48 3.99
CA PHE A 12 10.35 5.39 2.85
C PHE A 12 9.67 6.68 3.28
N THR A 13 9.85 7.71 2.48
CA THR A 13 9.07 8.95 2.52
C THR A 13 8.62 9.25 1.10
N LEU A 14 7.32 9.27 0.88
CA LEU A 14 6.72 9.54 -0.43
C LEU A 14 5.62 10.60 -0.28
N LYS A 15 5.32 11.30 -1.35
CA LYS A 15 4.25 12.29 -1.36
C LYS A 15 2.92 11.66 -1.76
N ASP A 16 1.85 12.07 -1.07
CA ASP A 16 0.50 11.68 -1.43
C ASP A 16 -0.08 12.59 -2.54
N GLN A 17 -1.33 12.36 -2.91
CA GLN A 17 -2.01 13.13 -3.97
C GLN A 17 -2.22 14.61 -3.60
N ASN A 18 -2.07 14.96 -2.34
CA ASN A 18 -2.16 16.35 -1.86
C ASN A 18 -0.76 16.99 -1.69
N ASN A 19 0.27 16.33 -2.24
CA ASN A 19 1.66 16.78 -2.19
C ASN A 19 2.22 16.87 -0.76
N GLN A 20 1.67 16.09 0.16
CA GLN A 20 2.13 15.99 1.55
C GLN A 20 3.03 14.77 1.71
N GLU A 21 4.11 14.91 2.46
CA GLU A 21 5.02 13.80 2.71
C GLU A 21 4.42 12.82 3.72
N ILE A 22 4.49 11.54 3.39
CA ILE A 22 4.09 10.43 4.26
C ILE A 22 5.34 9.58 4.49
N THR A 23 5.71 9.42 5.75
CA THR A 23 6.89 8.64 6.17
C THR A 23 6.44 7.40 6.93
N LEU A 24 6.87 6.22 6.48
CA LEU A 24 6.47 4.96 7.11
C LEU A 24 6.79 4.92 8.60
N ALA A 25 7.97 5.40 8.99
CA ALA A 25 8.42 5.37 10.39
C ALA A 25 7.49 6.13 11.34
N ASP A 26 6.72 7.10 10.85
CA ASP A 26 5.82 7.89 11.68
C ASP A 26 4.66 7.07 12.26
N PHE A 27 4.40 5.90 11.70
CA PHE A 27 3.34 5.01 12.20
C PHE A 27 3.81 4.05 13.29
N ARG A 28 5.13 3.91 13.50
CA ARG A 28 5.67 3.03 14.53
C ARG A 28 5.15 3.41 15.91
N GLY A 29 4.70 2.41 16.65
CA GLY A 29 4.14 2.60 17.99
C GLY A 29 2.74 3.21 17.99
N ARG A 30 2.15 3.46 16.82
CA ARG A 30 0.85 4.13 16.69
C ARG A 30 -0.17 3.29 15.94
N LYS A 31 0.15 2.88 14.71
CA LYS A 31 -0.76 2.13 13.83
C LYS A 31 0.00 1.07 13.07
N ALA A 32 -0.67 -0.04 12.79
CA ALA A 32 -0.24 -0.95 11.75
C ALA A 32 -0.44 -0.28 10.38
N VAL A 33 0.33 -0.68 9.39
CA VAL A 33 0.22 -0.15 8.03
C VAL A 33 -0.13 -1.28 7.06
N LEU A 34 -1.19 -1.10 6.30
CA LEU A 34 -1.51 -1.96 5.16
C LEU A 34 -0.98 -1.27 3.92
N LEU A 35 0.06 -1.85 3.32
CA LEU A 35 0.76 -1.27 2.18
C LEU A 35 0.36 -2.00 0.90
N VAL A 36 -0.19 -1.28 -0.06
CA VAL A 36 -0.77 -1.85 -1.27
C VAL A 36 -0.12 -1.24 -2.51
N PHE A 37 0.73 -2.02 -3.19
CA PHE A 37 1.31 -1.62 -4.46
C PHE A 37 0.37 -1.99 -5.60
N TYR A 38 0.25 -1.13 -6.60
CA TYR A 38 -0.51 -1.42 -7.81
C TYR A 38 0.25 -0.90 -9.03
N PRO A 39 0.00 -1.48 -10.22
CA PRO A 39 0.79 -1.13 -11.41
C PRO A 39 0.66 0.31 -11.86
N LEU A 40 -0.53 0.75 -12.21
CA LEU A 40 -0.74 2.08 -12.78
C LEU A 40 -2.13 2.62 -12.46
N ALA A 41 -2.20 3.92 -12.18
CA ALA A 41 -3.46 4.66 -12.09
C ALA A 41 -4.23 4.58 -13.42
N PHE A 42 -5.53 4.79 -13.36
CA PHE A 42 -6.45 4.82 -14.51
C PHE A 42 -6.61 3.48 -15.24
N THR A 43 -6.15 2.36 -14.67
CA THR A 43 -6.35 1.03 -15.26
C THR A 43 -7.51 0.31 -14.58
N GLY A 44 -8.22 -0.54 -15.35
CA GLY A 44 -9.48 -1.14 -14.88
C GLY A 44 -9.37 -2.00 -13.64
N THR A 45 -8.38 -2.90 -13.57
CA THR A 45 -8.19 -3.77 -12.40
C THR A 45 -7.79 -2.97 -11.16
N CYS A 46 -6.89 -2.00 -11.32
CA CYS A 46 -6.48 -1.12 -10.22
C CYS A 46 -7.66 -0.28 -9.74
N GLN A 47 -8.44 0.26 -10.66
CA GLN A 47 -9.61 1.07 -10.32
C GLN A 47 -10.65 0.26 -9.52
N GLY A 48 -10.87 -0.99 -9.90
CA GLY A 48 -11.76 -1.89 -9.17
C GLY A 48 -11.26 -2.20 -7.76
N GLU A 49 -9.95 -2.42 -7.61
CA GLU A 49 -9.35 -2.66 -6.29
C GLU A 49 -9.45 -1.43 -5.37
N LEU A 50 -9.12 -0.26 -5.90
CA LEU A 50 -9.16 0.97 -5.11
C LEU A 50 -10.60 1.39 -4.76
N ALA A 51 -11.54 1.13 -5.64
CA ALA A 51 -12.96 1.35 -5.35
C ALA A 51 -13.43 0.46 -4.19
N GLU A 52 -13.01 -0.80 -4.16
CA GLU A 52 -13.34 -1.70 -3.06
C GLU A 52 -12.68 -1.25 -1.75
N ILE A 53 -11.46 -0.74 -1.80
CA ILE A 53 -10.80 -0.14 -0.63
C ILE A 53 -11.62 1.03 -0.09
N GLN A 54 -12.07 1.93 -0.96
CA GLN A 54 -12.87 3.09 -0.56
C GLN A 54 -14.20 2.65 0.07
N ASP A 55 -14.85 1.64 -0.51
CA ASP A 55 -16.11 1.11 0.01
C ASP A 55 -15.98 0.50 1.41
N ASN A 56 -14.79 0.01 1.75
CA ASN A 56 -14.51 -0.63 3.04
C ASN A 56 -13.50 0.18 3.88
N LEU A 57 -13.35 1.46 3.61
CA LEU A 57 -12.30 2.29 4.19
C LEU A 57 -12.25 2.26 5.72
N PRO A 58 -13.36 2.24 6.48
CA PRO A 58 -13.27 2.15 7.95
C PRO A 58 -12.51 0.92 8.46
N ALA A 59 -12.46 -0.16 7.69
CA ALA A 59 -11.67 -1.35 8.06
C ALA A 59 -10.17 -1.14 7.84
N TYR A 60 -9.79 -0.19 6.98
CA TYR A 60 -8.41 0.02 6.53
C TYR A 60 -7.80 1.34 7.01
N ALA A 61 -8.60 2.26 7.51
CA ALA A 61 -8.12 3.56 7.98
C ALA A 61 -8.91 3.94 9.25
N ASN A 62 -8.30 3.73 10.40
CA ASN A 62 -8.91 3.98 11.71
C ASN A 62 -7.80 4.22 12.75
N ASP A 63 -8.13 4.15 14.03
CA ASP A 63 -7.17 4.40 15.11
C ASP A 63 -6.05 3.37 15.20
N ARG A 64 -6.21 2.20 14.60
CA ARG A 64 -5.30 1.06 14.75
C ARG A 64 -4.56 0.68 13.47
N VAL A 65 -5.07 1.06 12.31
CA VAL A 65 -4.48 0.74 11.00
C VAL A 65 -4.60 1.90 10.03
N GLN A 66 -3.60 2.07 9.18
CA GLN A 66 -3.62 3.01 8.07
C GLN A 66 -3.26 2.30 6.78
N ILE A 67 -4.14 2.37 5.79
CA ILE A 67 -3.81 1.91 4.44
C ILE A 67 -3.01 2.98 3.71
N LEU A 68 -1.96 2.54 3.01
CA LEU A 68 -1.17 3.36 2.10
C LEU A 68 -1.10 2.63 0.77
N THR A 69 -1.46 3.30 -0.31
CA THR A 69 -1.35 2.71 -1.64
C THR A 69 -0.20 3.37 -2.40
N ILE A 70 0.50 2.62 -3.24
CA ILE A 70 1.70 3.08 -3.93
C ILE A 70 1.68 2.64 -5.39
N SER A 71 1.96 3.57 -6.30
CA SER A 71 2.28 3.27 -7.69
C SER A 71 3.38 4.20 -8.18
N VAL A 72 3.89 3.92 -9.39
CA VAL A 72 4.95 4.75 -10.00
C VAL A 72 4.41 6.03 -10.65
N ASP A 73 3.11 6.28 -10.57
CA ASP A 73 2.50 7.48 -11.12
C ASP A 73 2.90 8.74 -10.33
N SER A 74 2.79 9.89 -10.98
CA SER A 74 3.10 11.17 -10.35
C SER A 74 2.02 11.60 -9.35
N VAL A 75 2.37 12.56 -8.48
CA VAL A 75 1.41 13.21 -7.57
C VAL A 75 0.24 13.80 -8.37
N TYR A 76 0.51 14.38 -9.52
CA TYR A 76 -0.53 15.02 -10.36
C TYR A 76 -1.51 13.99 -10.92
N SER A 77 -1.02 12.85 -11.40
CA SER A 77 -1.88 11.75 -11.87
C SER A 77 -2.72 11.20 -10.72
N HIS A 78 -2.13 11.00 -9.56
CA HIS A 78 -2.86 10.54 -8.39
C HIS A 78 -3.95 11.51 -7.95
N LYS A 79 -3.66 12.81 -7.98
CA LYS A 79 -4.65 13.84 -7.60
C LYS A 79 -5.85 13.81 -8.52
N THR A 80 -5.61 13.78 -9.83
CA THR A 80 -6.67 13.72 -10.83
C THR A 80 -7.52 12.46 -10.66
N TRP A 81 -6.88 11.32 -10.46
CA TRP A 81 -7.57 10.05 -10.29
C TRP A 81 -8.38 10.00 -9.01
N ALA A 82 -7.80 10.45 -7.90
CA ALA A 82 -8.49 10.50 -6.61
C ALA A 82 -9.71 11.42 -6.66
N ASP A 83 -9.59 12.60 -7.25
CA ASP A 83 -10.70 13.54 -7.36
C ASP A 83 -11.83 12.98 -8.24
N ARG A 84 -11.46 12.31 -9.34
CA ARG A 84 -12.39 11.73 -10.28
C ARG A 84 -13.17 10.56 -9.69
N GLU A 85 -12.49 9.68 -8.93
CA GLU A 85 -13.08 8.46 -8.39
C GLU A 85 -13.55 8.59 -6.94
N GLY A 86 -13.22 9.70 -6.27
CA GLY A 86 -13.61 9.92 -4.88
C GLY A 86 -12.77 9.18 -3.85
N TYR A 87 -11.50 8.87 -4.17
CA TYR A 87 -10.62 8.21 -3.21
C TYR A 87 -10.14 9.20 -2.15
N THR A 88 -10.25 8.81 -0.88
CA THR A 88 -9.85 9.65 0.26
C THR A 88 -8.66 9.09 1.04
N PHE A 89 -8.19 7.89 0.70
CA PHE A 89 -6.98 7.31 1.29
C PHE A 89 -5.73 7.79 0.53
N PRO A 90 -4.53 7.71 1.13
CA PRO A 90 -3.31 8.16 0.46
C PRO A 90 -2.94 7.32 -0.77
N LEU A 91 -2.66 8.00 -1.88
CA LEU A 91 -2.06 7.44 -3.08
C LEU A 91 -0.65 7.99 -3.18
N LEU A 92 0.35 7.17 -2.83
CA LEU A 92 1.74 7.59 -2.74
C LEU A 92 2.46 7.44 -4.08
N ALA A 93 3.25 8.44 -4.43
CA ALA A 93 3.95 8.51 -5.71
C ALA A 93 5.38 7.97 -5.57
N ASP A 94 5.60 6.74 -6.06
CA ASP A 94 6.93 6.13 -6.19
C ASP A 94 7.51 6.50 -7.56
N PHE A 95 7.37 7.79 -7.91
CA PHE A 95 7.65 8.32 -9.23
C PHE A 95 9.15 8.51 -9.46
N TRP A 96 9.86 9.05 -8.46
CA TRP A 96 11.29 9.31 -8.60
C TRP A 96 12.03 9.24 -7.25
N PRO A 97 13.16 8.52 -7.13
CA PRO A 97 13.70 7.63 -8.17
C PRO A 97 12.67 6.56 -8.54
N HIS A 98 12.53 6.32 -9.84
CA HIS A 98 11.41 5.55 -10.39
C HIS A 98 11.35 4.13 -9.82
N GLY A 99 10.27 3.83 -9.10
CA GLY A 99 10.04 2.50 -8.54
C GLY A 99 10.97 2.12 -7.39
N GLU A 100 11.64 3.09 -6.75
CA GLU A 100 12.62 2.82 -5.69
C GLU A 100 12.00 2.02 -4.53
N VAL A 101 10.83 2.40 -4.08
CA VAL A 101 10.15 1.73 -2.96
C VAL A 101 9.66 0.35 -3.38
N ALA A 102 9.08 0.23 -4.58
CA ALA A 102 8.68 -1.07 -5.12
C ALA A 102 9.87 -2.03 -5.23
N ARG A 103 11.04 -1.53 -5.61
CA ARG A 103 12.28 -2.32 -5.64
C ARG A 103 12.69 -2.78 -4.26
N ALA A 104 12.62 -1.89 -3.27
CA ALA A 104 12.99 -2.22 -1.89
C ALA A 104 12.08 -3.32 -1.32
N TYR A 105 10.82 -3.34 -1.71
CA TYR A 105 9.86 -4.37 -1.29
C TYR A 105 9.87 -5.62 -2.18
N GLY A 106 10.69 -5.62 -3.25
CA GLY A 106 10.84 -6.78 -4.12
C GLY A 106 9.67 -7.02 -5.07
N VAL A 107 8.90 -5.99 -5.38
CA VAL A 107 7.70 -6.12 -6.25
C VAL A 107 7.78 -5.27 -7.52
N PHE A 108 8.93 -4.70 -7.83
CA PHE A 108 9.08 -3.91 -9.05
C PHE A 108 9.36 -4.81 -10.26
N ASP A 109 8.65 -4.55 -11.37
CA ASP A 109 8.90 -5.21 -12.65
C ASP A 109 9.76 -4.28 -13.52
N PRO A 110 11.07 -4.57 -13.66
CA PRO A 110 11.98 -3.69 -14.40
C PRO A 110 11.75 -3.70 -15.91
N GLN A 111 11.08 -4.71 -16.44
CA GLN A 111 10.78 -4.78 -17.88
C GLN A 111 9.60 -3.88 -18.24
N ARG A 112 8.63 -3.78 -17.35
CA ARG A 112 7.41 -2.99 -17.58
C ARG A 112 7.48 -1.61 -16.94
N GLY A 113 8.36 -1.41 -15.96
CA GLY A 113 8.57 -0.11 -15.32
C GLY A 113 7.51 0.23 -14.28
N TYR A 114 6.81 -0.74 -13.73
CA TYR A 114 5.83 -0.53 -12.68
C TYR A 114 5.85 -1.66 -11.64
N ALA A 115 5.08 -1.51 -10.58
CA ALA A 115 4.99 -2.53 -9.53
C ALA A 115 4.02 -3.63 -9.92
N ASN A 116 4.32 -4.86 -9.53
CA ASN A 116 3.30 -5.91 -9.44
C ASN A 116 2.37 -5.58 -8.26
N ARG A 117 1.30 -6.38 -8.09
CA ARG A 117 0.34 -6.16 -7.01
C ARG A 117 0.86 -6.75 -5.71
N GLY A 118 1.77 -6.02 -5.08
CA GLY A 118 2.33 -6.37 -3.78
C GLY A 118 1.43 -5.89 -2.64
N THR A 119 1.21 -6.73 -1.64
CA THR A 119 0.44 -6.39 -0.45
C THR A 119 1.24 -6.77 0.77
N PHE A 120 1.46 -5.83 1.67
CA PHE A 120 2.24 -6.03 2.89
C PHE A 120 1.48 -5.47 4.09
N LEU A 121 1.44 -6.24 5.16
CA LEU A 121 0.92 -5.76 6.43
C LEU A 121 2.06 -5.62 7.40
N ILE A 122 2.25 -4.41 7.92
CA ILE A 122 3.36 -4.03 8.79
C ILE A 122 2.78 -3.72 10.16
N ASP A 123 3.31 -4.37 11.20
CA ASP A 123 2.83 -4.13 12.56
C ASP A 123 3.38 -2.82 13.14
N THR A 124 2.97 -2.50 14.37
CA THR A 124 3.41 -1.25 15.02
C THR A 124 4.91 -1.25 15.36
N ALA A 125 5.56 -2.41 15.37
CA ALA A 125 7.00 -2.50 15.56
C ALA A 125 7.79 -2.31 14.26
N GLY A 126 7.10 -2.17 13.11
CA GLY A 126 7.73 -2.01 11.81
C GLY A 126 8.11 -3.34 11.14
N VAL A 127 7.55 -4.45 11.58
CA VAL A 127 7.85 -5.77 11.07
C VAL A 127 6.74 -6.26 10.14
N VAL A 128 7.13 -6.86 9.00
CA VAL A 128 6.18 -7.42 8.03
C VAL A 128 5.52 -8.66 8.61
N ARG A 129 4.19 -8.67 8.67
CA ARG A 129 3.38 -9.80 9.20
C ARG A 129 2.57 -10.51 8.14
N PHE A 130 2.41 -9.91 6.97
CA PHE A 130 1.74 -10.50 5.80
C PHE A 130 2.45 -9.97 4.56
N ALA A 131 2.71 -10.84 3.59
CA ALA A 131 3.34 -10.47 2.33
C ALA A 131 2.77 -11.34 1.22
N GLN A 132 2.29 -10.70 0.15
CA GLN A 132 1.72 -11.38 -1.00
C GLN A 132 2.03 -10.59 -2.26
N GLU A 133 2.32 -11.29 -3.35
CA GLU A 133 2.50 -10.68 -4.66
C GLU A 133 1.58 -11.35 -5.66
N ASN A 134 0.77 -10.54 -6.35
CA ASN A 134 -0.08 -10.99 -7.45
C ASN A 134 0.39 -10.36 -8.76
N ARG A 135 0.05 -11.00 -9.87
CA ARG A 135 0.36 -10.48 -11.21
C ARG A 135 -0.49 -9.24 -11.49
N PRO A 136 -0.03 -8.35 -12.40
CA PRO A 136 -0.78 -7.14 -12.71
C PRO A 136 -2.23 -7.34 -13.14
N GLY A 137 -2.53 -8.45 -13.81
CA GLY A 137 -3.89 -8.78 -14.26
C GLY A 137 -4.77 -9.45 -13.22
N GLU A 138 -4.22 -9.82 -12.05
CA GLU A 138 -4.95 -10.55 -11.01
C GLU A 138 -5.47 -9.60 -9.94
N ARG A 139 -6.79 -9.45 -9.87
CA ARG A 139 -7.41 -8.68 -8.78
C ARG A 139 -7.25 -9.43 -7.46
N ARG A 140 -6.84 -8.71 -6.42
CA ARG A 140 -6.60 -9.31 -5.09
C ARG A 140 -7.91 -9.55 -4.35
N ASP A 141 -7.92 -10.63 -3.52
CA ASP A 141 -9.02 -10.91 -2.61
C ASP A 141 -8.79 -10.15 -1.30
N GLN A 142 -9.54 -9.08 -1.09
CA GLN A 142 -9.37 -8.20 0.08
C GLN A 142 -9.88 -8.82 1.38
N THR A 143 -10.64 -9.91 1.35
CA THR A 143 -11.00 -10.62 2.58
C THR A 143 -9.76 -11.15 3.28
N THR A 144 -8.75 -11.57 2.53
CA THR A 144 -7.46 -12.00 3.08
C THR A 144 -6.79 -10.87 3.89
N TRP A 145 -6.90 -9.64 3.42
CA TRP A 145 -6.35 -8.48 4.14
C TRP A 145 -7.06 -8.27 5.47
N ARG A 146 -8.40 -8.30 5.44
CA ARG A 146 -9.20 -8.10 6.66
C ARG A 146 -8.96 -9.20 7.68
N ASP A 147 -8.84 -10.45 7.23
CA ASP A 147 -8.52 -11.58 8.10
C ASP A 147 -7.13 -11.43 8.73
N SER A 148 -6.14 -11.02 7.94
CA SER A 148 -4.78 -10.79 8.44
C SER A 148 -4.71 -9.62 9.42
N LEU A 149 -5.44 -8.55 9.14
CA LEU A 149 -5.56 -7.40 10.04
C LEU A 149 -6.17 -7.81 11.38
N ALA A 150 -7.26 -8.58 11.36
CA ALA A 150 -7.91 -9.06 12.57
C ALA A 150 -6.93 -9.85 13.46
N LYS A 151 -6.13 -10.73 12.86
CA LYS A 151 -5.14 -11.53 13.60
C LYS A 151 -4.08 -10.65 14.26
N ILE A 152 -3.60 -9.63 13.58
CA ILE A 152 -2.55 -8.75 14.08
C ILE A 152 -3.09 -7.82 15.17
N LEU A 153 -4.27 -7.26 14.95
CA LEU A 153 -4.87 -6.31 15.88
C LEU A 153 -5.39 -6.98 17.14
N ASP A 154 -5.69 -8.28 17.09
CA ASP A 154 -6.07 -9.07 18.27
C ASP A 154 -4.87 -9.45 19.14
N ARG A 155 -3.64 -9.36 18.60
CA ARG A 155 -2.42 -9.57 19.38
C ARG A 155 -2.11 -8.30 20.14
N ARG A 156 -2.64 -8.21 21.33
CA ARG A 156 -2.25 -7.14 22.23
C ARG A 156 -0.83 -7.41 22.72
N PRO A 157 0.04 -6.36 22.76
CA PRO A 157 1.28 -6.50 23.49
C PRO A 157 0.92 -6.88 24.92
N GLY A 158 1.38 -8.04 25.33
CA GLY A 158 1.20 -8.55 26.68
C GLY A 158 1.83 -7.63 27.72
#